data_8e2060e0087de7e6f9c0c804295cea49
#
_entry.id   8e2060e0087de7e6f9c0c804295cea49
#
_cell.length_a   1.000
_cell.length_b   1.000
_cell.length_c   1.000
_cell.angle_alpha   90.00
_cell.angle_beta   90.00
_cell.angle_gamma   90.00
#
_symmetry.space_group_name_H-M   'P 1'
#
loop_
_entity.id
_entity.type
_entity.pdbx_description
1 polymer ?
#
loop_
_entity_poly.entity_id
_entity_poly.type
_entity_poly.pdbx_seq_one_letter_code
_entity_poly.pdbx_strand_id
1 'polypeptide(L)'
;MVILAGCSDSGTDASPSKPSHSQPTSPSSPTSPDEAEDAAVIAAYTSSWDAQTLAYSKASSAGTDLKKNTTFKALADIEKDLAVMRKAGQVTTGKPAISPKVVKVTAAKIPTATVTDCVDTTHWILTDKASKKPVPLPTTRLIKYVSTATLEKWGPKWMVTKLTAQEQSC
;
A
#
# COMPACT_ATOMS: atom_id res chain seq x y z
N MET A 1 -33.70 6.83 -69.16
CA MET A 1 -33.23 6.13 -70.37
C MET A 1 -32.20 5.11 -69.92
N VAL A 2 -32.68 3.86 -69.72
CA VAL A 2 -32.23 2.70 -70.46
C VAL A 2 -30.90 2.14 -69.98
N ILE A 3 -30.89 1.07 -69.14
CA ILE A 3 -30.71 -0.40 -69.43
C ILE A 3 -29.21 -0.73 -69.63
N LEU A 4 -28.59 -1.77 -69.06
CA LEU A 4 -28.72 -3.20 -68.86
C LEU A 4 -27.55 -3.65 -67.95
N ALA A 5 -27.70 -4.47 -66.99
CA ALA A 5 -27.65 -5.93 -66.95
C ALA A 5 -26.32 -6.58 -67.33
N GLY A 6 -25.73 -7.31 -66.41
CA GLY A 6 -24.64 -8.24 -66.60
C GLY A 6 -24.43 -9.12 -65.39
N CYS A 7 -25.07 -10.27 -65.32
CA CYS A 7 -24.76 -11.40 -64.43
C CYS A 7 -23.53 -12.14 -64.94
N SER A 8 -22.76 -12.71 -64.02
CA SER A 8 -22.08 -14.03 -64.09
C SER A 8 -21.28 -14.15 -62.78
N ASP A 9 -21.61 -14.95 -61.88
CA ASP A 9 -21.60 -16.40 -61.72
C ASP A 9 -20.23 -16.95 -61.25
N SER A 10 -20.35 -17.71 -60.19
CA SER A 10 -19.46 -18.77 -59.73
C SER A 10 -18.16 -18.44 -59.00
N GLY A 11 -18.11 -18.82 -57.75
CA GLY A 11 -16.89 -19.05 -56.99
C GLY A 11 -17.17 -19.29 -55.53
N THR A 12 -17.74 -20.46 -55.22
CA THR A 12 -17.85 -21.03 -53.89
C THR A 12 -16.47 -21.24 -53.31
N ASP A 13 -16.17 -20.59 -52.19
CA ASP A 13 -15.25 -21.18 -51.23
C ASP A 13 -15.63 -20.76 -49.79
N ALA A 14 -16.34 -21.66 -49.15
CA ALA A 14 -16.73 -21.59 -47.78
C ALA A 14 -15.53 -22.05 -46.93
N SER A 15 -14.77 -21.10 -46.38
CA SER A 15 -13.81 -21.39 -45.33
C SER A 15 -14.55 -21.53 -43.98
N PRO A 16 -14.46 -22.66 -43.26
CA PRO A 16 -15.16 -22.83 -42.01
C PRO A 16 -14.54 -21.98 -40.93
N SER A 17 -15.33 -21.06 -40.39
CA SER A 17 -15.01 -20.29 -39.21
C SER A 17 -14.75 -21.25 -38.04
N LYS A 18 -13.51 -21.30 -37.59
CA LYS A 18 -13.05 -22.02 -36.41
C LYS A 18 -13.80 -21.48 -35.18
N PRO A 19 -14.51 -22.31 -34.41
CA PRO A 19 -15.13 -21.83 -33.18
C PRO A 19 -14.05 -21.34 -32.22
N SER A 20 -14.17 -20.08 -31.84
CA SER A 20 -13.36 -19.47 -30.74
C SER A 20 -13.71 -20.21 -29.47
N HIS A 21 -12.81 -21.05 -28.98
CA HIS A 21 -12.91 -21.65 -27.66
C HIS A 21 -12.81 -20.53 -26.63
N SER A 22 -13.94 -20.12 -26.09
CA SER A 22 -13.97 -19.37 -24.83
C SER A 22 -13.37 -20.27 -23.78
N GLN A 23 -12.17 -19.91 -23.33
CA GLN A 23 -11.48 -20.56 -22.22
C GLN A 23 -12.34 -20.40 -20.96
N PRO A 24 -12.73 -21.49 -20.29
CA PRO A 24 -13.48 -21.37 -19.07
C PRO A 24 -12.61 -20.64 -18.03
N THR A 25 -13.10 -19.50 -17.54
CA THR A 25 -12.55 -18.85 -16.36
C THR A 25 -12.72 -19.82 -15.20
N SER A 26 -11.62 -20.40 -14.74
CA SER A 26 -11.62 -21.22 -13.52
C SER A 26 -12.18 -20.37 -12.37
N PRO A 27 -13.17 -20.89 -11.61
CA PRO A 27 -13.63 -20.20 -10.42
C PRO A 27 -12.46 -20.08 -9.45
N SER A 28 -12.20 -18.85 -8.97
CA SER A 28 -11.23 -18.62 -7.89
C SER A 28 -11.64 -19.46 -6.69
N SER A 29 -10.73 -20.27 -6.17
CA SER A 29 -10.96 -21.05 -4.95
C SER A 29 -11.37 -20.10 -3.82
N PRO A 30 -12.31 -20.47 -2.94
CA PRO A 30 -12.66 -19.65 -1.79
C PRO A 30 -11.42 -19.43 -0.92
N THR A 31 -11.13 -18.17 -0.62
CA THR A 31 -10.05 -17.77 0.30
C THR A 31 -10.34 -18.36 1.69
N SER A 32 -9.35 -18.96 2.34
CA SER A 32 -9.52 -19.46 3.70
C SER A 32 -9.79 -18.30 4.68
N PRO A 33 -10.47 -18.54 5.83
CA PRO A 33 -10.68 -17.50 6.84
C PRO A 33 -9.37 -16.86 7.32
N ASP A 34 -8.30 -17.63 7.46
CA ASP A 34 -6.99 -17.13 7.88
C ASP A 34 -6.35 -16.24 6.80
N GLU A 35 -6.43 -16.64 5.54
CA GLU A 35 -5.95 -15.81 4.41
C GLU A 35 -6.74 -14.50 4.29
N ALA A 36 -8.06 -14.54 4.53
CA ALA A 36 -8.89 -13.35 4.52
C ALA A 36 -8.53 -12.39 5.67
N GLU A 37 -8.22 -12.92 6.86
CA GLU A 37 -7.79 -12.14 8.01
C GLU A 37 -6.40 -11.52 7.78
N ASP A 38 -5.45 -12.29 7.26
CA ASP A 38 -4.11 -11.80 6.90
C ASP A 38 -4.21 -10.68 5.85
N ALA A 39 -5.05 -10.83 4.83
CA ALA A 39 -5.30 -9.79 3.84
C ALA A 39 -5.86 -8.51 4.48
N ALA A 40 -6.78 -8.63 5.45
CA ALA A 40 -7.33 -7.49 6.17
C ALA A 40 -6.28 -6.78 7.03
N VAL A 41 -5.37 -7.52 7.69
CA VAL A 41 -4.23 -6.98 8.44
C VAL A 41 -3.29 -6.21 7.52
N ILE A 42 -2.90 -6.81 6.38
CA ILE A 42 -2.01 -6.16 5.39
C ILE A 42 -2.66 -4.90 4.83
N ALA A 43 -3.94 -4.93 4.50
CA ALA A 43 -4.67 -3.76 4.02
C ALA A 43 -4.68 -2.60 5.04
N ALA A 44 -4.91 -2.90 6.32
CA ALA A 44 -4.87 -1.91 7.39
C ALA A 44 -3.47 -1.32 7.60
N TYR A 45 -2.43 -2.15 7.57
CA TYR A 45 -1.04 -1.72 7.64
C TYR A 45 -0.67 -0.81 6.47
N THR A 46 -1.02 -1.20 5.24
CA THR A 46 -0.79 -0.39 4.03
C THR A 46 -1.51 0.95 4.12
N SER A 47 -2.79 0.96 4.52
CA SER A 47 -3.57 2.19 4.72
C SER A 47 -2.95 3.12 5.77
N SER A 48 -2.33 2.55 6.83
CA SER A 48 -1.57 3.33 7.82
C SER A 48 -0.35 4.00 7.18
N TRP A 49 0.41 3.30 6.33
CA TRP A 49 1.56 3.87 5.62
C TRP A 49 1.17 4.95 4.61
N ASP A 50 0.06 4.76 3.88
CA ASP A 50 -0.44 5.78 2.96
C ASP A 50 -0.83 7.05 3.72
N ALA A 51 -1.54 6.90 4.85
CA ALA A 51 -1.92 8.02 5.70
C ALA A 51 -0.70 8.72 6.34
N GLN A 52 0.31 7.96 6.78
CA GLN A 52 1.58 8.49 7.25
C GLN A 52 2.29 9.28 6.15
N THR A 53 2.45 8.69 4.96
CA THR A 53 3.12 9.33 3.81
C THR A 53 2.46 10.68 3.51
N LEU A 54 1.13 10.73 3.50
CA LEU A 54 0.39 11.97 3.30
C LEU A 54 0.59 12.97 4.46
N ALA A 55 0.65 12.51 5.72
CA ALA A 55 0.89 13.36 6.88
C ALA A 55 2.30 13.95 6.85
N TYR A 56 3.31 13.13 6.55
CA TYR A 56 4.71 13.58 6.45
C TYR A 56 4.94 14.55 5.28
N SER A 57 4.23 14.38 4.15
CA SER A 57 4.32 15.33 3.03
C SER A 57 3.78 16.72 3.36
N LYS A 58 2.97 16.84 4.40
CA LYS A 58 2.40 18.11 4.91
C LYS A 58 3.04 18.55 6.22
N ALA A 59 3.85 17.68 6.86
CA ALA A 59 4.27 17.77 8.26
C ALA A 59 3.08 17.98 9.21
N SER A 60 1.92 17.38 8.90
CA SER A 60 0.67 17.53 9.64
C SER A 60 -0.27 16.35 9.41
N SER A 61 -0.88 15.86 10.49
CA SER A 61 -1.95 14.86 10.41
C SER A 61 -3.31 15.44 10.03
N ALA A 62 -3.46 16.77 10.03
CA ALA A 62 -4.71 17.42 9.68
C ALA A 62 -5.13 17.13 8.22
N GLY A 63 -6.38 16.69 8.04
CA GLY A 63 -6.91 16.34 6.72
C GLY A 63 -6.31 15.06 6.14
N THR A 64 -5.79 14.17 7.00
CA THR A 64 -5.34 12.81 6.64
C THR A 64 -6.13 11.76 7.41
N ASP A 65 -6.08 10.51 6.96
CA ASP A 65 -6.71 9.39 7.66
C ASP A 65 -5.78 8.75 8.71
N LEU A 66 -4.72 9.46 9.14
CA LEU A 66 -3.74 8.91 10.09
C LEU A 66 -4.43 8.38 11.36
N LYS A 67 -5.28 9.17 12.00
CA LYS A 67 -5.98 8.78 13.22
C LYS A 67 -7.06 7.72 13.01
N LYS A 68 -7.46 7.47 11.76
CA LYS A 68 -8.38 6.38 11.41
C LYS A 68 -7.67 5.04 11.26
N ASN A 69 -6.35 5.03 11.02
CA ASN A 69 -5.58 3.83 10.73
C ASN A 69 -4.51 3.54 11.79
N THR A 70 -4.18 4.54 12.63
CA THR A 70 -3.07 4.48 13.58
C THR A 70 -3.50 5.05 14.93
N THR A 71 -3.05 4.44 16.02
CA THR A 71 -3.43 4.84 17.39
C THR A 71 -2.30 4.54 18.38
N PHE A 72 -2.51 4.84 19.66
CA PHE A 72 -1.58 4.62 20.76
C PHE A 72 -0.15 5.09 20.45
N LYS A 73 0.85 4.23 20.72
CA LYS A 73 2.26 4.58 20.56
C LYS A 73 2.63 4.92 19.12
N ALA A 74 2.09 4.21 18.14
CA ALA A 74 2.36 4.49 16.73
C ALA A 74 1.90 5.90 16.35
N LEU A 75 0.69 6.30 16.74
CA LEU A 75 0.19 7.65 16.49
C LEU A 75 1.00 8.71 17.22
N ALA A 76 1.33 8.47 18.50
CA ALA A 76 2.09 9.42 19.32
C ALA A 76 3.48 9.68 18.74
N ASP A 77 4.18 8.64 18.32
CA ASP A 77 5.52 8.76 17.72
C ASP A 77 5.45 9.56 16.41
N ILE A 78 4.49 9.25 15.52
CA ILE A 78 4.29 9.98 14.26
C ILE A 78 3.97 11.46 14.51
N GLU A 79 3.05 11.77 15.43
CA GLU A 79 2.69 13.16 15.73
C GLU A 79 3.89 13.94 16.30
N LYS A 80 4.76 13.28 17.09
CA LYS A 80 6.01 13.86 17.58
C LYS A 80 6.94 14.21 16.41
N ASP A 81 7.12 13.29 15.46
CA ASP A 81 7.96 13.51 14.28
C ASP A 81 7.42 14.65 13.44
N LEU A 82 6.09 14.68 13.19
CA LEU A 82 5.44 15.76 12.46
C LEU A 82 5.64 17.12 13.13
N ALA A 83 5.63 17.17 14.48
CA ALA A 83 5.90 18.40 15.23
C ALA A 83 7.35 18.89 15.03
N VAL A 84 8.33 17.96 15.07
CA VAL A 84 9.74 18.26 14.78
C VAL A 84 9.92 18.80 13.37
N MET A 85 9.32 18.11 12.38
CA MET A 85 9.38 18.52 10.98
C MET A 85 8.76 19.90 10.74
N ARG A 86 7.60 20.19 11.36
CA ARG A 86 6.99 21.53 11.27
C ARG A 86 7.91 22.62 11.83
N LYS A 87 8.50 22.37 13.00
CA LYS A 87 9.44 23.30 13.62
C LYS A 87 10.67 23.56 12.75
N ALA A 88 11.15 22.53 12.05
CA ALA A 88 12.29 22.61 11.16
C ALA A 88 11.95 23.12 9.75
N GLY A 89 10.67 23.36 9.43
CA GLY A 89 10.25 23.74 8.08
C GLY A 89 10.46 22.62 7.04
N GLN A 90 10.35 21.37 7.45
CA GLN A 90 10.63 20.19 6.64
C GLN A 90 9.36 19.40 6.30
N VAL A 91 9.38 18.74 5.17
CA VAL A 91 8.35 17.79 4.70
C VAL A 91 9.03 16.61 4.01
N THR A 92 8.28 15.56 3.71
CA THR A 92 8.79 14.52 2.82
C THR A 92 8.22 14.66 1.40
N THR A 93 8.98 14.16 0.42
CA THR A 93 8.54 13.98 -0.95
C THR A 93 8.71 12.53 -1.37
N GLY A 94 7.90 12.06 -2.30
CA GLY A 94 7.85 10.65 -2.68
C GLY A 94 7.14 9.79 -1.62
N LYS A 95 7.40 8.49 -1.67
CA LYS A 95 6.83 7.52 -0.72
C LYS A 95 7.80 6.37 -0.49
N PRO A 96 7.75 5.70 0.68
CA PRO A 96 8.48 4.47 0.90
C PRO A 96 7.88 3.32 0.07
N ALA A 97 8.69 2.35 -0.28
CA ALA A 97 8.21 1.05 -0.72
C ALA A 97 8.13 0.11 0.49
N ILE A 98 7.05 -0.65 0.58
CA ILE A 98 6.78 -1.58 1.67
C ILE A 98 6.50 -2.98 1.13
N SER A 99 6.89 -4.00 1.90
CA SER A 99 6.70 -5.42 1.58
C SER A 99 6.24 -6.19 2.84
N PRO A 100 5.06 -5.85 3.39
CA PRO A 100 4.60 -6.38 4.65
C PRO A 100 4.25 -7.86 4.58
N LYS A 101 4.51 -8.57 5.67
CA LYS A 101 4.11 -9.97 5.87
C LYS A 101 3.50 -10.11 7.27
N VAL A 102 2.36 -10.80 7.36
CA VAL A 102 1.80 -11.19 8.65
C VAL A 102 2.67 -12.29 9.23
N VAL A 103 3.15 -12.08 10.46
CA VAL A 103 3.94 -13.07 11.20
C VAL A 103 3.02 -13.92 12.07
N LYS A 104 2.00 -13.29 12.65
CA LYS A 104 1.09 -13.95 13.59
C LYS A 104 -0.19 -13.15 13.73
N VAL A 105 -1.32 -13.86 13.75
CA VAL A 105 -2.60 -13.35 14.25
C VAL A 105 -2.94 -14.13 15.52
N THR A 106 -3.35 -13.44 16.58
CA THR A 106 -3.72 -14.05 17.85
C THR A 106 -5.17 -13.71 18.17
N ALA A 107 -6.01 -14.73 18.26
CA ALA A 107 -7.38 -14.59 18.74
C ALA A 107 -7.36 -14.32 20.25
N ALA A 108 -7.97 -13.22 20.66
CA ALA A 108 -8.12 -12.81 22.05
C ALA A 108 -9.39 -11.94 22.19
N LYS A 109 -9.70 -11.45 23.40
CA LYS A 109 -10.79 -10.48 23.60
C LYS A 109 -10.65 -9.27 22.66
N ILE A 110 -9.43 -8.80 22.46
CA ILE A 110 -9.04 -7.88 21.40
C ILE A 110 -8.02 -8.64 20.55
N PRO A 111 -8.40 -9.08 19.34
CA PRO A 111 -7.46 -9.78 18.46
C PRO A 111 -6.27 -8.89 18.12
N THR A 112 -5.09 -9.50 18.04
CA THR A 112 -3.84 -8.80 17.72
C THR A 112 -3.14 -9.46 16.54
N ALA A 113 -2.46 -8.65 15.74
CA ALA A 113 -1.60 -9.13 14.66
C ALA A 113 -0.20 -8.52 14.77
N THR A 114 0.80 -9.30 14.37
CA THR A 114 2.18 -8.85 14.19
C THR A 114 2.52 -8.89 12.73
N VAL A 115 3.02 -7.77 12.21
CA VAL A 115 3.50 -7.62 10.84
C VAL A 115 4.99 -7.33 10.87
N THR A 116 5.75 -7.96 9.99
CA THR A 116 7.12 -7.57 9.64
C THR A 116 7.16 -7.02 8.22
N ASP A 117 8.03 -6.07 7.98
CA ASP A 117 8.12 -5.37 6.70
C ASP A 117 9.56 -4.99 6.39
N CYS A 118 9.94 -5.04 5.12
CA CYS A 118 11.16 -4.40 4.62
C CYS A 118 10.77 -3.04 4.03
N VAL A 119 11.05 -1.98 4.77
CA VAL A 119 10.74 -0.61 4.37
C VAL A 119 11.92 -0.03 3.59
N ASP A 120 11.71 0.29 2.33
CA ASP A 120 12.69 0.97 1.47
C ASP A 120 12.35 2.47 1.36
N THR A 121 13.20 3.31 1.93
CA THR A 121 13.03 4.77 1.92
C THR A 121 13.85 5.48 0.84
N THR A 122 14.37 4.75 -0.15
CA THR A 122 15.17 5.33 -1.26
C THR A 122 14.46 6.49 -1.94
N HIS A 123 13.16 6.36 -2.13
CA HIS A 123 12.33 7.38 -2.80
C HIS A 123 11.45 8.18 -1.84
N TRP A 124 11.75 8.15 -0.55
CA TRP A 124 11.05 8.94 0.47
C TRP A 124 12.00 9.94 1.11
N ILE A 125 12.05 11.13 0.52
CA ILE A 125 13.10 12.11 0.74
C ILE A 125 12.63 13.19 1.69
N LEU A 126 13.41 13.44 2.77
CA LEU A 126 13.22 14.61 3.61
C LEU A 126 13.67 15.85 2.84
N THR A 127 12.82 16.87 2.81
CA THR A 127 12.96 18.03 1.94
C THR A 127 12.69 19.30 2.76
N ASP A 128 13.51 20.32 2.61
CA ASP A 128 13.23 21.67 3.13
C ASP A 128 12.07 22.29 2.33
N LYS A 129 11.04 22.73 3.04
CA LYS A 129 9.78 23.21 2.45
C LYS A 129 9.94 24.48 1.62
N ALA A 130 10.85 25.37 2.03
CA ALA A 130 11.07 26.66 1.37
C ALA A 130 11.94 26.52 0.13
N SER A 131 13.11 25.90 0.27
CA SER A 131 14.09 25.75 -0.82
C SER A 131 13.79 24.59 -1.76
N LYS A 132 12.92 23.63 -1.37
CA LYS A 132 12.63 22.39 -2.08
C LYS A 132 13.85 21.46 -2.26
N LYS A 133 14.90 21.68 -1.50
CA LYS A 133 16.13 20.88 -1.58
C LYS A 133 16.08 19.71 -0.58
N PRO A 134 16.65 18.55 -0.92
CA PRO A 134 16.82 17.46 0.03
C PRO A 134 17.60 17.91 1.26
N VAL A 135 17.15 17.49 2.44
CA VAL A 135 17.86 17.68 3.70
C VAL A 135 18.86 16.54 3.86
N PRO A 136 20.15 16.82 4.06
CA PRO A 136 21.14 15.78 4.33
C PRO A 136 20.76 14.98 5.59
N LEU A 137 20.83 13.67 5.47
CA LEU A 137 20.59 12.75 6.59
C LEU A 137 21.91 12.06 6.97
N PRO A 138 22.04 11.57 8.22
CA PRO A 138 23.24 10.84 8.63
C PRO A 138 23.54 9.67 7.69
N THR A 139 24.80 9.49 7.31
CA THR A 139 25.25 8.40 6.43
C THR A 139 25.09 7.02 7.05
N THR A 140 24.99 6.96 8.38
CA THR A 140 24.73 5.73 9.14
C THR A 140 23.26 5.30 9.13
N ARG A 141 22.36 6.15 8.59
CA ARG A 141 20.94 5.81 8.52
C ARG A 141 20.72 4.64 7.54
N LEU A 142 19.99 3.65 7.97
CA LEU A 142 19.53 2.59 7.08
C LEU A 142 18.49 3.14 6.12
N ILE A 143 18.75 2.96 4.83
CA ILE A 143 17.81 3.32 3.74
C ILE A 143 16.73 2.24 3.58
N LYS A 144 17.15 0.99 3.77
CA LYS A 144 16.27 -0.19 3.82
C LYS A 144 16.41 -0.82 5.19
N TYR A 145 15.30 -1.03 5.87
CA TYR A 145 15.33 -1.57 7.22
C TYR A 145 14.12 -2.44 7.52
N VAL A 146 14.31 -3.39 8.41
CA VAL A 146 13.21 -4.18 8.95
C VAL A 146 12.35 -3.30 9.86
N SER A 147 11.05 -3.33 9.63
CA SER A 147 10.05 -2.72 10.52
C SER A 147 9.15 -3.81 11.10
N THR A 148 8.73 -3.64 12.35
CA THR A 148 7.71 -4.48 12.97
C THR A 148 6.55 -3.62 13.42
N ALA A 149 5.31 -4.11 13.19
CA ALA A 149 4.11 -3.46 13.64
C ALA A 149 3.26 -4.41 14.49
N THR A 150 2.59 -3.84 15.48
CA THR A 150 1.48 -4.49 16.19
C THR A 150 0.19 -3.82 15.77
N LEU A 151 -0.79 -4.62 15.39
CA LEU A 151 -2.15 -4.18 15.10
C LEU A 151 -3.12 -4.79 16.12
N GLU A 152 -4.18 -4.06 16.41
CA GLU A 152 -5.31 -4.52 17.21
C GLU A 152 -6.60 -4.39 16.41
N LYS A 153 -7.49 -5.37 16.53
CA LYS A 153 -8.81 -5.36 15.86
C LYS A 153 -9.87 -4.78 16.77
N TRP A 154 -10.40 -3.61 16.38
CA TRP A 154 -11.46 -2.92 17.11
C TRP A 154 -12.76 -2.98 16.31
N GLY A 155 -13.67 -3.83 16.74
CA GLY A 155 -14.83 -4.19 15.92
C GLY A 155 -14.40 -4.83 14.60
N PRO A 156 -14.81 -4.34 13.44
CA PRO A 156 -14.42 -4.91 12.16
C PRO A 156 -13.06 -4.39 11.65
N LYS A 157 -12.40 -3.46 12.36
CA LYS A 157 -11.26 -2.71 11.83
C LYS A 157 -9.96 -3.03 12.56
N TRP A 158 -8.91 -3.32 11.79
CA TRP A 158 -7.55 -3.36 12.29
C TRP A 158 -6.94 -1.96 12.38
N MET A 159 -6.22 -1.68 13.48
CA MET A 159 -5.55 -0.40 13.75
C MET A 159 -4.09 -0.66 14.08
N VAL A 160 -3.17 0.08 13.50
CA VAL A 160 -1.74 0.04 13.89
C VAL A 160 -1.58 0.72 15.24
N THR A 161 -1.16 -0.03 16.26
CA THR A 161 -1.00 0.46 17.63
C THR A 161 0.46 0.72 17.99
N LYS A 162 1.39 0.00 17.36
CA LYS A 162 2.83 0.15 17.53
C LYS A 162 3.53 -0.06 16.19
N LEU A 163 4.50 0.77 15.90
CA LEU A 163 5.39 0.65 14.74
C LEU A 163 6.82 0.87 15.22
N THR A 164 7.73 -0.02 14.87
CA THR A 164 9.12 0.03 15.32
C THR A 164 10.05 -0.26 14.16
N ALA A 165 10.88 0.73 13.79
CA ALA A 165 12.01 0.49 12.92
C ALA A 165 13.09 -0.26 13.71
N GLN A 166 13.62 -1.34 13.13
CA GLN A 166 14.72 -2.11 13.71
C GLN A 166 16.06 -1.56 13.21
N GLU A 167 17.11 -1.71 14.00
CA GLU A 167 18.49 -1.41 13.57
C GLU A 167 19.05 -2.57 12.73
N GLN A 168 18.27 -3.03 11.75
CA GLN A 168 18.57 -4.16 10.90
C GLN A 168 18.20 -3.81 9.46
N SER A 169 19.15 -3.96 8.56
CA SER A 169 18.89 -3.85 7.12
C SER A 169 18.13 -5.08 6.58
N CYS A 170 17.43 -4.91 5.49
CA CYS A 170 16.75 -5.99 4.78
C CYS A 170 17.05 -6.05 3.26
#